data_a9ef33a8c5db8eaa180c9f56a6eeff22
#
_entry.id   a9ef33a8c5db8eaa180c9f56a6eeff22
#
_cell.length_a   1.000
_cell.length_b   1.000
_cell.length_c   1.000
_cell.angle_alpha   90.00
_cell.angle_beta   90.00
_cell.angle_gamma   90.00
#
_symmetry.space_group_name_H-M   'P 1'
#
loop_
_entity.id
_entity.type
_entity.pdbx_description
1 polymer ?
#
loop_
_entity_poly.entity_id
_entity_poly.type
_entity_poly.pdbx_seq_one_letter_code
_entity_poly.pdbx_strand_id
1 'polypeptide(L)'
;ASVFKEIVFFKRTMMNTITSIVVFYVIFLLVSKGVMKIGTNLDYGSTMQGIIVAYYSWTMILSVFTSVGYIVENNRNTGVLENIMLNSPCFTFLLLIESFTSMLLYFLFSWLNLFLFKITAGVEMSFRFFSTGYLLLIGLLSVLGISLFIAGINTVLKKANAVLTVLQFAFLGILFLPVNSYTKIFVPFTVAKTMLKKVMVENISVLSLPIDMHISLWINTLLFLLFGIITFNWFIKAAKKKGLLKFF
;
A
#
# COMPACT_ATOMS: atom_id res chain seq x y z
N ALA A 1 -19.59 -12.01 4.70
CA ALA A 1 -19.04 -13.08 3.85
C ALA A 1 -17.63 -12.74 3.37
N SER A 2 -17.39 -11.57 2.73
CA SER A 2 -16.08 -11.18 2.17
C SER A 2 -14.97 -11.10 3.23
N VAL A 3 -15.22 -10.47 4.36
CA VAL A 3 -14.24 -10.34 5.46
C VAL A 3 -13.87 -11.73 6.00
N PHE A 4 -14.84 -12.61 6.18
CA PHE A 4 -14.58 -13.98 6.64
C PHE A 4 -13.74 -14.77 5.62
N LYS A 5 -14.03 -14.63 4.32
CA LYS A 5 -13.24 -15.21 3.23
C LYS A 5 -11.77 -14.78 3.33
N GLU A 6 -11.50 -13.49 3.51
CA GLU A 6 -10.13 -12.95 3.62
C GLU A 6 -9.41 -13.48 4.86
N ILE A 7 -10.08 -13.57 6.01
CA ILE A 7 -9.50 -14.12 7.24
C ILE A 7 -9.14 -15.60 7.06
N VAL A 8 -10.03 -16.39 6.46
CA VAL A 8 -9.77 -17.81 6.18
C VAL A 8 -8.64 -17.99 5.19
N PHE A 9 -8.63 -17.19 4.12
CA PHE A 9 -7.55 -17.18 3.13
C PHE A 9 -6.22 -16.85 3.79
N PHE A 10 -6.17 -15.79 4.60
CA PHE A 10 -4.98 -15.37 5.33
C PHE A 10 -4.46 -16.50 6.25
N LYS A 11 -5.34 -17.20 6.98
CA LYS A 11 -4.97 -18.33 7.81
C LYS A 11 -4.35 -19.47 6.99
N ARG A 12 -4.87 -19.74 5.79
CA ARG A 12 -4.33 -20.76 4.88
C ARG A 12 -2.98 -20.37 4.28
N THR A 13 -2.73 -19.08 4.10
CA THR A 13 -1.49 -18.53 3.52
C THR A 13 -0.51 -18.01 4.59
N MET A 14 -0.72 -18.38 5.87
CA MET A 14 0.09 -17.90 6.98
C MET A 14 1.59 -18.19 6.81
N MET A 15 1.95 -19.36 6.24
CA MET A 15 3.35 -19.68 5.91
C MET A 15 3.94 -18.69 4.92
N ASN A 16 3.18 -18.29 3.90
CA ASN A 16 3.64 -17.29 2.92
C ASN A 16 3.84 -15.92 3.60
N THR A 17 2.98 -15.56 4.55
CA THR A 17 3.11 -14.32 5.32
C THR A 17 4.37 -14.34 6.19
N ILE A 18 4.64 -15.45 6.88
CA ILE A 18 5.87 -15.62 7.68
C ILE A 18 7.10 -15.53 6.77
N THR A 19 7.08 -16.23 5.64
CA THR A 19 8.17 -16.17 4.64
C THR A 19 8.39 -14.73 4.17
N SER A 20 7.31 -13.99 3.88
CA SER A 20 7.41 -12.58 3.47
C SER A 20 8.03 -11.70 4.56
N ILE A 21 7.68 -11.91 5.83
CA ILE A 21 8.27 -11.20 6.96
C ILE A 21 9.79 -11.44 6.99
N VAL A 22 10.23 -12.70 6.86
CA VAL A 22 11.65 -13.06 6.87
C VAL A 22 12.37 -12.43 5.66
N VAL A 23 11.79 -12.52 4.47
CA VAL A 23 12.38 -11.94 3.24
C VAL A 23 12.52 -10.41 3.38
N PHE A 24 11.46 -9.72 3.78
CA PHE A 24 11.53 -8.27 4.00
C PHE A 24 12.53 -7.89 5.08
N TYR A 25 12.67 -8.69 6.13
CA TYR A 25 13.68 -8.45 7.16
C TYR A 25 15.11 -8.61 6.62
N VAL A 26 15.38 -9.65 5.84
CA VAL A 26 16.69 -9.84 5.21
C VAL A 26 17.03 -8.71 4.24
N ILE A 27 16.06 -8.30 3.40
CA ILE A 27 16.23 -7.16 2.49
C ILE A 27 16.50 -5.87 3.27
N PHE A 28 15.81 -5.64 4.41
CA PHE A 28 16.10 -4.50 5.27
C PHE A 28 17.55 -4.46 5.73
N LEU A 29 18.09 -5.60 6.20
CA LEU A 29 19.49 -5.68 6.64
C LEU A 29 20.48 -5.35 5.50
N LEU A 30 20.19 -5.78 4.29
CA LEU A 30 21.03 -5.46 3.11
C LEU A 30 20.94 -3.97 2.73
N VAL A 31 19.71 -3.43 2.66
CA VAL A 31 19.46 -2.03 2.31
C VAL A 31 20.05 -1.09 3.35
N SER A 32 19.84 -1.36 4.65
CA SER A 32 20.34 -0.52 5.73
C SER A 32 21.87 -0.41 5.72
N LYS A 33 22.56 -1.53 5.53
CA LYS A 33 24.03 -1.55 5.41
C LYS A 33 24.52 -0.83 4.13
N GLY A 34 23.79 -0.99 3.02
CA GLY A 34 24.10 -0.33 1.74
C GLY A 34 23.94 1.19 1.82
N VAL A 35 22.80 1.65 2.30
CA VAL A 35 22.50 3.10 2.41
C VAL A 35 23.43 3.81 3.36
N MET A 36 23.78 3.19 4.50
CA MET A 36 24.75 3.77 5.45
C MET A 36 26.14 3.94 4.84
N LYS A 37 26.55 3.07 3.91
CA LYS A 37 27.84 3.17 3.21
C LYS A 37 27.86 4.28 2.14
N ILE A 38 26.73 4.50 1.47
CA ILE A 38 26.62 5.43 0.33
C ILE A 38 26.40 6.87 0.80
N GLY A 39 25.94 7.10 2.03
CA GLY A 39 25.73 8.45 2.58
C GLY A 39 24.67 9.26 1.84
N THR A 40 23.67 8.60 1.24
CA THR A 40 22.62 9.29 0.49
C THR A 40 21.72 10.11 1.42
N ASN A 41 21.52 11.40 1.09
CA ASN A 41 20.53 12.25 1.73
C ASN A 41 19.12 11.81 1.29
N LEU A 42 18.59 10.79 1.95
CA LEU A 42 17.19 10.44 1.82
C LEU A 42 16.35 11.55 2.45
N ASP A 43 15.16 11.79 1.92
CA ASP A 43 14.20 12.77 2.46
C ASP A 43 13.84 12.46 3.94
N TYR A 44 14.06 11.21 4.37
CA TYR A 44 13.97 10.75 5.77
C TYR A 44 15.25 10.97 6.60
N GLY A 45 16.30 11.57 6.01
CA GLY A 45 17.61 11.74 6.63
C GLY A 45 18.51 10.50 6.50
N SER A 46 19.81 10.70 6.68
CA SER A 46 20.82 9.62 6.71
C SER A 46 20.81 8.81 8.01
N THR A 47 19.86 9.09 8.90
CA THR A 47 19.75 8.41 10.18
C THR A 47 19.11 7.02 10.00
N MET A 48 19.55 6.05 10.80
CA MET A 48 18.97 4.71 10.80
C MET A 48 17.44 4.73 11.07
N GLN A 49 16.99 5.65 11.89
CA GLN A 49 15.56 5.89 12.15
C GLN A 49 14.80 6.24 10.85
N GLY A 50 15.34 7.16 10.07
CA GLY A 50 14.75 7.54 8.77
C GLY A 50 14.71 6.36 7.80
N ILE A 51 15.77 5.56 7.73
CA ILE A 51 15.82 4.37 6.87
C ILE A 51 14.74 3.36 7.28
N ILE A 52 14.55 3.12 8.58
CA ILE A 52 13.49 2.23 9.09
C ILE A 52 12.11 2.73 8.67
N VAL A 53 11.81 4.02 8.87
CA VAL A 53 10.50 4.59 8.51
C VAL A 53 10.27 4.52 6.99
N ALA A 54 11.28 4.84 6.19
CA ALA A 54 11.20 4.77 4.74
C ALA A 54 10.94 3.34 4.27
N TYR A 55 11.74 2.39 4.74
CA TYR A 55 11.61 0.98 4.35
C TYR A 55 10.28 0.38 4.79
N TYR A 56 9.86 0.67 6.02
CA TYR A 56 8.57 0.23 6.55
C TYR A 56 7.39 0.80 5.72
N SER A 57 7.45 2.09 5.41
CA SER A 57 6.45 2.74 4.57
C SER A 57 6.38 2.10 3.17
N TRP A 58 7.54 1.80 2.57
CA TRP A 58 7.62 1.16 1.27
C TRP A 58 7.03 -0.25 1.27
N THR A 59 7.35 -1.08 2.26
CA THR A 59 6.77 -2.43 2.37
C THR A 59 5.25 -2.41 2.51
N MET A 60 4.72 -1.43 3.25
CA MET A 60 3.28 -1.24 3.39
C MET A 60 2.62 -0.78 2.08
N ILE A 61 3.24 0.16 1.37
CA ILE A 61 2.80 0.59 0.04
C ILE A 61 2.75 -0.60 -0.92
N LEU A 62 3.82 -1.41 -0.98
CA LEU A 62 3.87 -2.59 -1.84
C LEU A 62 2.75 -3.59 -1.53
N SER A 63 2.54 -3.88 -0.25
CA SER A 63 1.51 -4.83 0.18
C SER A 63 0.11 -4.41 -0.26
N VAL A 64 -0.22 -3.13 -0.11
CA VAL A 64 -1.53 -2.59 -0.54
C VAL A 64 -1.63 -2.51 -2.06
N PHE A 65 -0.57 -2.06 -2.73
CA PHE A 65 -0.54 -1.92 -4.17
C PHE A 65 -0.75 -3.27 -4.88
N THR A 66 -0.15 -4.34 -4.38
CA THR A 66 -0.26 -5.67 -4.98
C THR A 66 -1.55 -6.39 -4.61
N SER A 67 -2.17 -6.06 -3.46
CA SER A 67 -3.32 -6.79 -2.93
C SER A 67 -4.51 -6.80 -3.90
N VAL A 68 -4.89 -5.66 -4.45
CA VAL A 68 -6.04 -5.54 -5.38
C VAL A 68 -5.81 -6.35 -6.65
N GLY A 69 -4.61 -6.20 -7.23
CA GLY A 69 -4.21 -6.95 -8.43
C GLY A 69 -4.26 -8.46 -8.19
N TYR A 70 -3.74 -8.89 -7.06
CA TYR A 70 -3.74 -10.29 -6.64
C TYR A 70 -5.16 -10.85 -6.45
N ILE A 71 -6.05 -10.11 -5.81
CA ILE A 71 -7.46 -10.53 -5.62
C ILE A 71 -8.14 -10.72 -6.99
N VAL A 72 -7.96 -9.78 -7.91
CA VAL A 72 -8.53 -9.88 -9.27
C VAL A 72 -7.94 -11.05 -10.04
N GLU A 73 -6.63 -11.23 -9.99
CA GLU A 73 -5.94 -12.34 -10.68
C GLU A 73 -6.34 -13.70 -10.10
N ASN A 74 -6.41 -13.82 -8.78
CA ASN A 74 -6.82 -15.06 -8.13
C ASN A 74 -8.27 -15.43 -8.47
N ASN A 75 -9.19 -14.47 -8.44
CA ASN A 75 -10.58 -14.70 -8.84
C ASN A 75 -10.69 -15.06 -10.33
N ARG A 76 -9.79 -14.56 -11.18
CA ARG A 76 -9.69 -14.93 -12.58
C ARG A 76 -9.21 -16.37 -12.74
N ASN A 77 -8.09 -16.71 -12.11
CA ASN A 77 -7.46 -18.03 -12.23
C ASN A 77 -8.35 -19.16 -11.69
N THR A 78 -9.21 -18.85 -10.73
CA THR A 78 -10.22 -19.76 -10.19
C THR A 78 -11.52 -19.82 -11.00
N GLY A 79 -11.62 -19.03 -12.09
CA GLY A 79 -12.84 -18.97 -12.93
C GLY A 79 -14.05 -18.30 -12.25
N VAL A 80 -13.86 -17.70 -11.07
CA VAL A 80 -14.97 -17.14 -10.27
C VAL A 80 -15.22 -15.67 -10.62
N LEU A 81 -14.23 -14.99 -11.27
CA LEU A 81 -14.28 -13.56 -11.54
C LEU A 81 -15.54 -13.16 -12.34
N GLU A 82 -15.84 -13.89 -13.42
CA GLU A 82 -17.02 -13.61 -14.25
C GLU A 82 -18.32 -13.72 -13.46
N ASN A 83 -18.45 -14.80 -12.69
CA ASN A 83 -19.63 -15.05 -11.88
C ASN A 83 -19.85 -13.95 -10.82
N ILE A 84 -18.77 -13.53 -10.14
CA ILE A 84 -18.86 -12.43 -9.17
C ILE A 84 -19.22 -11.11 -9.88
N MET A 85 -18.62 -10.81 -11.02
CA MET A 85 -18.90 -9.57 -11.77
C MET A 85 -20.33 -9.49 -12.31
N LEU A 86 -20.93 -10.62 -12.67
CA LEU A 86 -22.29 -10.67 -13.20
C LEU A 86 -23.34 -10.63 -12.08
N ASN A 87 -23.09 -11.34 -10.98
CA ASN A 87 -24.06 -11.51 -9.90
C ASN A 87 -23.93 -10.48 -8.77
N SER A 88 -22.81 -9.77 -8.67
CA SER A 88 -22.65 -8.70 -7.68
C SER A 88 -23.19 -7.37 -8.19
N PRO A 89 -24.12 -6.75 -7.49
CA PRO A 89 -24.65 -5.43 -7.86
C PRO A 89 -23.56 -4.35 -7.83
N CYS A 90 -22.55 -4.50 -6.99
CA CYS A 90 -21.43 -3.57 -6.85
C CYS A 90 -20.11 -4.30 -6.62
N PHE A 91 -19.54 -4.86 -7.69
CA PHE A 91 -18.26 -5.60 -7.63
C PHE A 91 -17.12 -4.75 -7.06
N THR A 92 -17.05 -3.46 -7.43
CA THR A 92 -16.03 -2.53 -6.93
C THR A 92 -16.07 -2.38 -5.42
N PHE A 93 -17.27 -2.32 -4.83
CA PHE A 93 -17.43 -2.22 -3.36
C PHE A 93 -16.98 -3.51 -2.66
N LEU A 94 -17.30 -4.67 -3.23
CA LEU A 94 -16.84 -5.96 -2.71
C LEU A 94 -15.32 -6.04 -2.74
N LEU A 95 -14.69 -5.65 -3.85
CA LEU A 95 -13.24 -5.61 -4.00
C LEU A 95 -12.58 -4.64 -3.02
N LEU A 96 -13.20 -3.48 -2.78
CA LEU A 96 -12.72 -2.52 -1.77
C LEU A 96 -12.75 -3.11 -0.36
N ILE A 97 -13.82 -3.82 0.02
CA ILE A 97 -13.90 -4.47 1.34
C ILE A 97 -12.82 -5.54 1.48
N GLU A 98 -12.64 -6.40 0.47
CA GLU A 98 -11.62 -7.44 0.48
C GLU A 98 -10.22 -6.81 0.61
N SER A 99 -9.91 -5.81 -0.21
CA SER A 99 -8.61 -5.14 -0.19
C SER A 99 -8.35 -4.36 1.10
N PHE A 100 -9.37 -3.71 1.66
CA PHE A 100 -9.26 -3.02 2.94
C PHE A 100 -9.03 -4.01 4.10
N THR A 101 -9.71 -5.15 4.09
CA THR A 101 -9.51 -6.22 5.08
C THR A 101 -8.08 -6.76 4.99
N SER A 102 -7.58 -7.05 3.79
CA SER A 102 -6.20 -7.47 3.57
C SER A 102 -5.21 -6.41 4.06
N MET A 103 -5.46 -5.13 3.78
CA MET A 103 -4.64 -4.01 4.25
C MET A 103 -4.56 -3.98 5.79
N LEU A 104 -5.67 -4.16 6.50
CA LEU A 104 -5.69 -4.22 7.97
C LEU A 104 -4.90 -5.41 8.51
N LEU A 105 -5.04 -6.58 7.89
CA LEU A 105 -4.28 -7.77 8.29
C LEU A 105 -2.77 -7.54 8.08
N TYR A 106 -2.35 -7.05 6.92
CA TYR A 106 -0.95 -6.72 6.66
C TYR A 106 -0.42 -5.65 7.62
N PHE A 107 -1.23 -4.65 7.96
CA PHE A 107 -0.87 -3.64 8.95
C PHE A 107 -0.57 -4.26 10.31
N LEU A 108 -1.41 -5.17 10.79
CA LEU A 108 -1.16 -5.85 12.08
C LEU A 108 0.14 -6.66 12.07
N PHE A 109 0.39 -7.41 10.98
CA PHE A 109 1.62 -8.21 10.86
C PHE A 109 2.87 -7.37 10.60
N SER A 110 2.73 -6.22 9.97
CA SER A 110 3.86 -5.32 9.72
C SER A 110 4.48 -4.75 11.00
N TRP A 111 3.71 -4.69 12.09
CA TRP A 111 4.22 -4.31 13.41
C TRP A 111 5.31 -5.26 13.90
N LEU A 112 5.23 -6.54 13.58
CA LEU A 112 6.30 -7.50 13.90
C LEU A 112 7.61 -7.11 13.18
N ASN A 113 7.53 -6.77 11.89
CA ASN A 113 8.69 -6.29 11.13
C ASN A 113 9.27 -5.01 11.74
N LEU A 114 8.42 -4.04 12.07
CA LEU A 114 8.86 -2.79 12.67
C LEU A 114 9.56 -3.01 14.01
N PHE A 115 9.04 -3.91 14.83
CA PHE A 115 9.66 -4.29 16.10
C PHE A 115 11.03 -4.97 15.91
N LEU A 116 11.12 -5.88 14.94
CA LEU A 116 12.39 -6.53 14.58
C LEU A 116 13.42 -5.50 14.09
N PHE A 117 13.01 -4.55 13.24
CA PHE A 117 13.89 -3.48 12.75
C PHE A 117 14.44 -2.63 13.89
N LYS A 118 13.58 -2.26 14.86
CA LYS A 118 14.00 -1.50 16.03
C LYS A 118 15.06 -2.22 16.85
N ILE A 119 14.80 -3.49 17.21
CA ILE A 119 15.72 -4.28 18.04
C ILE A 119 17.06 -4.44 17.33
N THR A 120 17.04 -4.79 16.04
CA THR A 120 18.27 -5.05 15.28
C THR A 120 19.09 -3.81 15.03
N ALA A 121 18.42 -2.68 14.81
CA ALA A 121 19.10 -1.41 14.58
C ALA A 121 19.60 -0.76 15.88
N GLY A 122 19.11 -1.18 17.04
CA GLY A 122 19.47 -0.59 18.34
C GLY A 122 19.08 0.88 18.48
N VAL A 123 18.01 1.32 17.79
CA VAL A 123 17.62 2.74 17.71
C VAL A 123 16.42 3.02 18.59
N GLU A 124 16.45 4.13 19.29
CA GLU A 124 15.28 4.64 20.00
C GLU A 124 14.36 5.35 19.02
N MET A 125 13.13 4.83 18.88
CA MET A 125 12.06 5.42 18.05
C MET A 125 10.77 5.42 18.84
N SER A 126 9.93 6.43 18.62
CA SER A 126 8.62 6.49 19.25
C SER A 126 7.59 5.66 18.45
N PHE A 127 7.15 4.56 19.06
CA PHE A 127 6.08 3.74 18.48
C PHE A 127 4.74 4.09 19.10
N ARG A 128 4.09 5.13 18.55
CA ARG A 128 2.73 5.49 18.93
C ARG A 128 1.76 4.74 18.03
N PHE A 129 1.32 3.57 18.46
CA PHE A 129 0.47 2.66 17.65
C PHE A 129 -0.69 3.38 16.97
N PHE A 130 -1.49 4.12 17.72
CA PHE A 130 -2.67 4.82 17.16
C PHE A 130 -2.28 5.93 16.19
N SER A 131 -1.27 6.73 16.50
CA SER A 131 -0.80 7.82 15.66
C SER A 131 -0.22 7.32 14.34
N THR A 132 0.67 6.33 14.42
CA THR A 132 1.27 5.70 13.24
C THR A 132 0.21 4.96 12.42
N GLY A 133 -0.70 4.25 13.11
CA GLY A 133 -1.82 3.55 12.48
C GLY A 133 -2.74 4.47 11.70
N TYR A 134 -3.16 5.58 12.30
CA TYR A 134 -3.98 6.60 11.63
C TYR A 134 -3.31 7.08 10.34
N LEU A 135 -2.05 7.52 10.41
CA LEU A 135 -1.32 8.06 9.26
C LEU A 135 -1.13 7.02 8.15
N LEU A 136 -0.77 5.79 8.53
CA LEU A 136 -0.62 4.70 7.58
C LEU A 136 -1.95 4.34 6.92
N LEU A 137 -3.00 4.10 7.70
CA LEU A 137 -4.29 3.68 7.15
C LEU A 137 -4.84 4.73 6.18
N ILE A 138 -4.85 6.01 6.56
CA ILE A 138 -5.32 7.07 5.66
C ILE A 138 -4.42 7.22 4.44
N GLY A 139 -3.10 7.24 4.63
CA GLY A 139 -2.16 7.35 3.51
C GLY A 139 -2.24 6.18 2.53
N LEU A 140 -2.39 4.94 3.03
CA LEU A 140 -2.49 3.74 2.21
C LEU A 140 -3.78 3.66 1.40
N LEU A 141 -4.87 4.33 1.82
CA LEU A 141 -6.07 4.44 1.01
C LEU A 141 -5.82 5.19 -0.31
N SER A 142 -4.88 6.14 -0.36
CA SER A 142 -4.48 6.78 -1.62
C SER A 142 -3.77 5.80 -2.57
N VAL A 143 -2.94 4.92 -2.03
CA VAL A 143 -2.27 3.85 -2.78
C VAL A 143 -3.28 2.82 -3.29
N LEU A 144 -4.27 2.47 -2.46
CA LEU A 144 -5.36 1.58 -2.83
C LEU A 144 -6.15 2.12 -4.03
N GLY A 145 -6.36 3.44 -4.10
CA GLY A 145 -6.96 4.07 -5.27
C GLY A 145 -6.18 3.82 -6.57
N ILE A 146 -4.86 3.97 -6.55
CA ILE A 146 -4.02 3.65 -7.72
C ILE A 146 -4.03 2.15 -8.02
N SER A 147 -4.01 1.31 -6.99
CA SER A 147 -4.10 -0.13 -7.16
C SER A 147 -5.39 -0.55 -7.87
N LEU A 148 -6.52 0.08 -7.55
CA LEU A 148 -7.79 -0.11 -8.28
C LEU A 148 -7.69 0.28 -9.75
N PHE A 149 -7.09 1.43 -10.05
CA PHE A 149 -6.89 1.86 -11.44
C PHE A 149 -6.13 0.81 -12.25
N ILE A 150 -5.03 0.28 -11.69
CA ILE A 150 -4.21 -0.73 -12.35
C ILE A 150 -4.92 -2.09 -12.43
N ALA A 151 -5.64 -2.48 -11.38
CA ALA A 151 -6.48 -3.67 -11.43
C ALA A 151 -7.54 -3.57 -12.54
N GLY A 152 -8.09 -2.37 -12.78
CA GLY A 152 -8.97 -2.10 -13.90
C GLY A 152 -8.29 -2.32 -15.26
N ILE A 153 -7.05 -1.84 -15.43
CA ILE A 153 -6.25 -2.12 -16.63
C ILE A 153 -6.06 -3.64 -16.81
N ASN A 154 -5.75 -4.36 -15.74
CA ASN A 154 -5.57 -5.82 -15.75
C ASN A 154 -6.82 -6.59 -16.15
N THR A 155 -8.03 -6.04 -15.90
CA THR A 155 -9.27 -6.68 -16.36
C THR A 155 -9.43 -6.62 -17.88
N VAL A 156 -8.83 -5.63 -18.54
CA VAL A 156 -8.90 -5.44 -20.00
C VAL A 156 -7.69 -6.04 -20.71
N LEU A 157 -6.50 -5.88 -20.14
CA LEU A 157 -5.24 -6.38 -20.71
C LEU A 157 -4.83 -7.70 -20.03
N LYS A 158 -4.75 -8.79 -20.83
CA LYS A 158 -4.46 -10.14 -20.32
C LYS A 158 -3.05 -10.34 -19.72
N LYS A 159 -2.08 -9.43 -19.96
CA LYS A 159 -0.67 -9.57 -19.58
C LYS A 159 -0.14 -8.26 -18.96
N ALA A 160 -0.73 -7.79 -17.87
CA ALA A 160 -0.28 -6.56 -17.23
C ALA A 160 0.70 -6.78 -16.04
N ASN A 161 1.11 -8.03 -15.76
CA ASN A 161 2.02 -8.33 -14.64
C ASN A 161 3.36 -7.60 -14.75
N ALA A 162 3.90 -7.45 -15.96
CA ALA A 162 5.13 -6.68 -16.20
C ALA A 162 4.96 -5.20 -15.81
N VAL A 163 3.80 -4.60 -16.12
CA VAL A 163 3.49 -3.22 -15.74
C VAL A 163 3.38 -3.08 -14.23
N LEU A 164 2.76 -4.04 -13.55
CA LEU A 164 2.68 -4.08 -12.09
C LEU A 164 4.07 -4.08 -11.47
N THR A 165 4.98 -4.92 -11.96
CA THR A 165 6.35 -5.00 -11.45
C THR A 165 7.11 -3.68 -11.61
N VAL A 166 7.02 -3.04 -12.79
CA VAL A 166 7.66 -1.74 -13.03
C VAL A 166 7.10 -0.67 -12.08
N LEU A 167 5.79 -0.65 -11.89
CA LEU A 167 5.15 0.32 -11.00
C LEU A 167 5.48 0.09 -9.53
N GLN A 168 5.71 -1.14 -9.09
CA GLN A 168 6.20 -1.44 -7.73
C GLN A 168 7.52 -0.73 -7.44
N PHE A 169 8.45 -0.73 -8.41
CA PHE A 169 9.71 0.01 -8.28
C PHE A 169 9.51 1.52 -8.38
N ALA A 170 8.56 2.00 -9.17
CA ALA A 170 8.23 3.42 -9.23
C ALA A 170 7.74 3.96 -7.88
N PHE A 171 7.01 3.15 -7.10
CA PHE A 171 6.61 3.51 -5.74
C PHE A 171 7.80 3.69 -4.78
N LEU A 172 8.92 3.03 -5.02
CA LEU A 172 10.14 3.29 -4.27
C LEU A 172 10.61 4.74 -4.51
N GLY A 173 10.46 5.24 -5.73
CA GLY A 173 10.78 6.63 -6.07
C GLY A 173 9.98 7.66 -5.27
N ILE A 174 8.75 7.36 -4.86
CA ILE A 174 7.92 8.26 -4.04
C ILE A 174 8.59 8.59 -2.69
N LEU A 175 9.38 7.68 -2.15
CA LEU A 175 10.09 7.90 -0.89
C LEU A 175 11.18 8.97 -1.00
N PHE A 176 11.73 9.15 -2.19
CA PHE A 176 12.79 10.12 -2.47
C PHE A 176 12.27 11.48 -2.96
N LEU A 177 10.98 11.58 -3.30
CA LEU A 177 10.42 12.83 -3.82
C LEU A 177 10.33 13.89 -2.72
N PRO A 178 10.83 15.12 -2.98
CA PRO A 178 10.67 16.23 -2.05
C PRO A 178 9.19 16.62 -1.92
N VAL A 179 8.80 17.05 -0.73
CA VAL A 179 7.43 17.47 -0.44
C VAL A 179 7.28 18.95 -0.75
N ASN A 180 6.62 19.25 -1.88
CA ASN A 180 6.24 20.59 -2.29
C ASN A 180 4.72 20.68 -2.54
N SER A 181 4.21 21.83 -2.89
CA SER A 181 2.77 22.06 -3.12
C SER A 181 2.16 21.13 -4.15
N TYR A 182 2.90 20.75 -5.19
CA TYR A 182 2.44 19.83 -6.23
C TYR A 182 2.47 18.37 -5.76
N THR A 183 3.56 17.92 -5.14
CA THR A 183 3.70 16.53 -4.71
C THR A 183 2.74 16.17 -3.58
N LYS A 184 2.35 17.12 -2.73
CA LYS A 184 1.32 16.93 -1.70
C LYS A 184 -0.04 16.50 -2.28
N ILE A 185 -0.39 16.99 -3.48
CA ILE A 185 -1.68 16.72 -4.11
C ILE A 185 -1.58 15.56 -5.10
N PHE A 186 -0.58 15.58 -5.98
CA PHE A 186 -0.51 14.68 -7.14
C PHE A 186 0.29 13.39 -6.91
N VAL A 187 0.94 13.23 -5.78
CA VAL A 187 1.66 12.00 -5.47
C VAL A 187 1.03 11.31 -4.27
N PRO A 188 0.59 10.04 -4.42
CA PRO A 188 -0.06 9.31 -3.34
C PRO A 188 0.92 9.10 -2.19
N PHE A 189 0.40 9.00 -0.97
CA PHE A 189 1.17 8.72 0.24
C PHE A 189 2.19 9.80 0.66
N THR A 190 2.45 10.83 -0.13
CA THR A 190 3.52 11.82 0.13
C THR A 190 3.32 12.59 1.44
N VAL A 191 2.08 13.00 1.73
CA VAL A 191 1.76 13.71 2.97
C VAL A 191 1.89 12.77 4.18
N ALA A 192 1.36 11.54 4.06
CA ALA A 192 1.46 10.53 5.11
C ALA A 192 2.92 10.24 5.45
N LYS A 193 3.79 10.11 4.44
CA LYS A 193 5.23 9.94 4.57
C LYS A 193 5.85 11.01 5.46
N THR A 194 5.57 12.28 5.19
CA THR A 194 6.12 13.41 5.94
C THR A 194 5.63 13.43 7.38
N MET A 195 4.33 13.17 7.58
CA MET A 195 3.77 13.11 8.92
C MET A 195 4.31 11.92 9.73
N LEU A 196 4.52 10.76 9.09
CA LEU A 196 5.16 9.59 9.71
C LEU A 196 6.59 9.89 10.18
N LYS A 197 7.38 10.60 9.37
CA LYS A 197 8.72 11.04 9.77
C LYS A 197 8.65 11.89 11.04
N LYS A 198 7.79 12.91 11.07
CA LYS A 198 7.64 13.79 12.24
C LYS A 198 7.20 13.03 13.49
N VAL A 199 6.30 12.05 13.34
CA VAL A 199 5.78 11.27 14.48
C VAL A 199 6.79 10.25 14.99
N MET A 200 7.43 9.50 14.10
CA MET A 200 8.26 8.35 14.47
C MET A 200 9.72 8.73 14.74
N VAL A 201 10.27 9.72 14.01
CA VAL A 201 11.66 10.15 14.11
C VAL A 201 11.81 11.38 15.03
N GLU A 202 10.97 12.41 14.80
CA GLU A 202 11.02 13.66 15.55
C GLU A 202 10.18 13.64 16.84
N ASN A 203 9.48 12.51 17.10
CA ASN A 203 8.63 12.29 18.29
C ASN A 203 7.50 13.32 18.49
N ILE A 204 7.04 13.95 17.41
CA ILE A 204 5.94 14.94 17.43
C ILE A 204 4.61 14.21 17.55
N SER A 205 3.67 14.71 18.36
CA SER A 205 2.32 14.16 18.43
C SER A 205 1.56 14.43 17.14
N VAL A 206 0.75 13.45 16.66
CA VAL A 206 -0.12 13.67 15.49
C VAL A 206 -1.05 14.86 15.69
N LEU A 207 -1.57 15.03 16.91
CA LEU A 207 -2.49 16.14 17.23
C LEU A 207 -1.82 17.52 17.23
N SER A 208 -0.51 17.60 17.41
CA SER A 208 0.26 18.84 17.36
C SER A 208 0.77 19.19 15.96
N LEU A 209 0.53 18.33 14.97
CA LEU A 209 0.84 18.65 13.59
C LEU A 209 -0.10 19.72 13.04
N PRO A 210 0.38 20.60 12.13
CA PRO A 210 -0.44 21.64 11.52
C PRO A 210 -1.68 21.08 10.84
N ILE A 211 -2.80 21.77 10.98
CA ILE A 211 -4.09 21.34 10.45
C ILE A 211 -4.10 21.24 8.92
N ASP A 212 -3.30 22.07 8.24
CA ASP A 212 -3.11 22.04 6.79
C ASP A 212 -2.51 20.72 6.30
N MET A 213 -1.68 20.04 7.11
CA MET A 213 -1.17 18.70 6.80
C MET A 213 -2.28 17.65 6.88
N HIS A 214 -3.15 17.72 7.87
CA HIS A 214 -4.29 16.81 7.99
C HIS A 214 -5.27 17.00 6.82
N ILE A 215 -5.59 18.25 6.49
CA ILE A 215 -6.46 18.57 5.35
C ILE A 215 -5.82 18.04 4.04
N SER A 216 -4.53 18.30 3.83
CA SER A 216 -3.81 17.82 2.65
C SER A 216 -3.78 16.29 2.58
N LEU A 217 -3.63 15.59 3.72
CA LEU A 217 -3.66 14.13 3.80
C LEU A 217 -5.03 13.59 3.32
N TRP A 218 -6.12 14.16 3.82
CA TRP A 218 -7.45 13.74 3.44
C TRP A 218 -7.80 14.07 1.99
N ILE A 219 -7.42 15.26 1.50
CA ILE A 219 -7.61 15.65 0.09
C ILE A 219 -6.87 14.68 -0.84
N ASN A 220 -5.59 14.41 -0.56
CA ASN A 220 -4.79 13.47 -1.34
C ASN A 220 -5.44 12.08 -1.37
N THR A 221 -5.84 11.59 -0.21
CA THR A 221 -6.47 10.27 -0.07
C THR A 221 -7.77 10.17 -0.84
N LEU A 222 -8.68 11.14 -0.67
CA LEU A 222 -9.98 11.16 -1.35
C LEU A 222 -9.81 11.27 -2.87
N LEU A 223 -8.89 12.13 -3.33
CA LEU A 223 -8.61 12.32 -4.76
C LEU A 223 -8.23 10.99 -5.41
N PHE A 224 -7.23 10.29 -4.88
CA PHE A 224 -6.76 9.03 -5.46
C PHE A 224 -7.77 7.90 -5.32
N LEU A 225 -8.48 7.82 -4.19
CA LEU A 225 -9.48 6.79 -3.97
C LEU A 225 -10.65 6.95 -4.94
N LEU A 226 -11.19 8.16 -5.09
CA LEU A 226 -12.26 8.46 -6.04
C LEU A 226 -11.82 8.22 -7.48
N PHE A 227 -10.61 8.67 -7.84
CA PHE A 227 -10.03 8.40 -9.16
C PHE A 227 -9.96 6.89 -9.43
N GLY A 228 -9.47 6.10 -8.48
CA GLY A 228 -9.40 4.65 -8.61
C GLY A 228 -10.77 3.99 -8.80
N ILE A 229 -11.75 4.37 -7.97
CA ILE A 229 -13.13 3.82 -8.05
C ILE A 229 -13.77 4.16 -9.40
N ILE A 230 -13.67 5.40 -9.85
CA ILE A 230 -14.28 5.86 -11.10
C ILE A 230 -13.66 5.12 -12.30
N THR A 231 -12.34 5.09 -12.37
CA THR A 231 -11.60 4.45 -13.46
C THR A 231 -11.79 2.94 -13.48
N PHE A 232 -11.77 2.28 -12.33
CA PHE A 232 -12.03 0.85 -12.22
C PHE A 232 -13.42 0.49 -12.72
N ASN A 233 -14.46 1.22 -12.31
CA ASN A 233 -15.82 1.03 -12.78
C ASN A 233 -15.94 1.22 -14.32
N TRP A 234 -15.20 2.19 -14.87
CA TRP A 234 -15.15 2.41 -16.31
C TRP A 234 -14.52 1.21 -17.04
N PHE A 235 -13.39 0.68 -16.54
CA PHE A 235 -12.74 -0.51 -17.11
C PHE A 235 -13.64 -1.75 -17.05
N ILE A 236 -14.36 -1.96 -15.94
CA ILE A 236 -15.31 -3.08 -15.82
C ILE A 236 -16.45 -2.96 -16.85
N LYS A 237 -17.00 -1.77 -17.00
CA LYS A 237 -18.04 -1.54 -18.02
C LYS A 237 -17.51 -1.81 -19.43
N ALA A 238 -16.27 -1.39 -19.73
CA ALA A 238 -15.62 -1.64 -21.00
C ALA A 238 -15.36 -3.13 -21.23
N ALA A 239 -14.90 -3.87 -20.22
CA ALA A 239 -14.66 -5.31 -20.28
C ALA A 239 -15.97 -6.09 -20.54
N LYS A 240 -17.06 -5.71 -19.86
CA LYS A 240 -18.39 -6.31 -20.08
C LYS A 240 -18.87 -6.08 -21.51
N LYS A 241 -18.75 -4.86 -22.03
CA LYS A 241 -19.19 -4.52 -23.42
C LYS A 241 -18.41 -5.29 -24.49
N LYS A 242 -17.13 -5.52 -24.29
CA LYS A 242 -16.26 -6.22 -25.25
C LYS A 242 -16.32 -7.74 -25.14
N GLY A 243 -17.12 -8.30 -24.23
CA GLY A 243 -17.21 -9.74 -24.02
C GLY A 243 -15.88 -10.38 -23.55
N LEU A 244 -14.93 -9.56 -23.03
CA LEU A 244 -13.61 -10.02 -22.61
C LEU A 244 -13.65 -10.95 -21.39
N LEU A 245 -14.82 -11.04 -20.74
CA LEU A 245 -15.06 -11.92 -19.60
C LEU A 245 -15.25 -13.39 -20.00
N LYS A 246 -15.61 -13.68 -21.27
CA LYS A 246 -15.88 -15.03 -21.78
C LYS A 246 -14.63 -15.85 -22.12
N PHE A 247 -13.42 -15.29 -22.00
CA PHE A 247 -12.17 -15.92 -22.44
C PHE A 247 -11.22 -16.27 -21.28
N PHE A 248 -11.78 -16.57 -20.13
CA PHE A 248 -11.00 -16.98 -18.95
C PHE A 248 -11.46 -18.34 -18.46
#